data_e0b31184eff2c5ad6a80a855705ed041
#
_entry.id   e0b31184eff2c5ad6a80a855705ed041
#
_cell.length_a   1.000
_cell.length_b   1.000
_cell.length_c   1.000
_cell.angle_alpha   90.00
_cell.angle_beta   90.00
_cell.angle_gamma   90.00
#
_symmetry.space_group_name_H-M   'P 1'
#
loop_
_entity.id
_entity.type
_entity.pdbx_description
1 polymer ?
#
loop_
_entity_poly.entity_id
_entity_poly.type
_entity_poly.pdbx_seq_one_letter_code
_entity_poly.pdbx_strand_id
1 'polypeptide(L)'
;DLLIIHYSDQYTSSSGYDAITVTHKSKQYMKVIQEYLLEKGVNAETSKIAKIINLFNAINGDWLLRLVSSKKVIGVNRESTFSREKISIVAAIKFMLAYLKHPDILWVPISMEEMLRVSGGVGLSQREGLLSAKNLGFENGPTSDDLLFVGIHKEQDTVKVYFYPTEVKTGNNPSSVINKAFEQAASTAKGLQNALNSTDNNIEELTYKVNRNFMMQLVINSCKKMQVYHVDDSQNWGIVLDELRERLLNEDYVISNNIREVIGNGAVLSFKKGLVQRRTSFKEDGINFIEVPETDEYALILASIEEILEKINNDDNHLIPLFKRNVSELSGVANQLHVTN
;
A
#
# COMPACT_ATOMS: atom_id res chain seq x y z
N ASP A 1 0.27 -7.82 29.32
CA ASP A 1 -0.14 -7.79 27.92
C ASP A 1 1.02 -8.18 27.03
N LEU A 2 0.80 -9.10 26.11
CA LEU A 2 1.79 -9.58 25.14
C LEU A 2 1.57 -8.87 23.80
N LEU A 3 2.64 -8.32 23.23
CA LEU A 3 2.62 -7.77 21.87
C LEU A 3 3.42 -8.71 20.97
N ILE A 4 2.81 -9.11 19.87
CA ILE A 4 3.45 -9.83 18.79
C ILE A 4 3.71 -8.83 17.67
N ILE A 5 4.94 -8.73 17.21
CA ILE A 5 5.34 -7.91 16.07
C ILE A 5 5.71 -8.87 14.94
N HIS A 6 4.94 -8.78 13.88
CA HIS A 6 5.00 -9.67 12.74
C HIS A 6 5.65 -8.95 11.56
N TYR A 7 6.76 -9.49 11.05
CA TYR A 7 7.46 -8.93 9.91
C TYR A 7 8.04 -10.05 9.04
N SER A 8 8.13 -9.79 7.75
CA SER A 8 8.79 -10.71 6.83
C SER A 8 10.27 -10.37 6.74
N ASP A 9 11.13 -11.38 6.66
CA ASP A 9 12.54 -11.18 6.36
C ASP A 9 12.97 -11.97 5.11
N GLN A 10 14.14 -11.65 4.61
CA GLN A 10 14.68 -12.24 3.38
C GLN A 10 14.91 -13.76 3.48
N TYR A 11 14.99 -14.32 4.67
CA TYR A 11 15.24 -15.74 4.89
C TYR A 11 13.97 -16.57 5.01
N THR A 12 12.86 -15.92 5.39
CA THR A 12 11.58 -16.61 5.67
C THR A 12 10.61 -16.56 4.51
N SER A 13 10.79 -15.64 3.57
CA SER A 13 9.87 -15.43 2.45
C SER A 13 9.73 -16.64 1.53
N SER A 14 10.82 -17.35 1.26
CA SER A 14 10.82 -18.55 0.41
C SER A 14 10.17 -19.76 1.06
N SER A 15 10.12 -19.80 2.39
CA SER A 15 9.52 -20.87 3.17
C SER A 15 8.07 -20.62 3.58
N GLY A 16 7.53 -19.42 3.28
CA GLY A 16 6.19 -19.01 3.67
C GLY A 16 6.01 -18.72 5.17
N TYR A 17 7.12 -18.58 5.90
CA TYR A 17 7.12 -18.19 7.31
C TYR A 17 7.56 -16.74 7.47
N ASP A 18 6.89 -16.05 8.38
CA ASP A 18 7.28 -14.72 8.80
C ASP A 18 8.08 -14.78 10.11
N ALA A 19 8.97 -13.81 10.29
CA ALA A 19 9.63 -13.61 11.56
C ALA A 19 8.69 -12.90 12.53
N ILE A 20 8.72 -13.28 13.80
CA ILE A 20 7.94 -12.64 14.85
C ILE A 20 8.84 -12.28 16.04
N THR A 21 8.62 -11.09 16.57
CA THR A 21 9.17 -10.67 17.85
C THR A 21 8.04 -10.62 18.87
N VAL A 22 8.24 -11.30 19.99
CA VAL A 22 7.26 -11.33 21.10
C VAL A 22 7.82 -10.51 22.26
N THR A 23 7.03 -9.57 22.77
CA THR A 23 7.45 -8.70 23.88
C THR A 23 6.31 -8.41 24.86
N HIS A 24 6.64 -8.30 26.14
CA HIS A 24 5.73 -7.78 27.17
C HIS A 24 5.70 -6.24 27.24
N LYS A 25 6.47 -5.55 26.40
CA LYS A 25 6.57 -4.08 26.40
C LYS A 25 5.55 -3.39 25.49
N SER A 26 4.34 -3.94 25.35
CA SER A 26 3.27 -3.38 24.51
C SER A 26 3.01 -1.89 24.77
N LYS A 27 3.00 -1.50 26.03
CA LYS A 27 2.81 -0.10 26.45
C LYS A 27 3.85 0.85 25.87
N GLN A 28 5.07 0.39 25.61
CA GLN A 28 6.12 1.22 25.05
C GLN A 28 5.83 1.60 23.60
N TYR A 29 5.32 0.67 22.80
CA TYR A 29 4.92 0.92 21.40
C TYR A 29 3.69 1.81 21.33
N MET A 30 2.68 1.53 22.15
CA MET A 30 1.49 2.38 22.27
C MET A 30 1.85 3.82 22.65
N LYS A 31 2.73 3.99 23.62
CA LYS A 31 3.17 5.30 24.09
C LYS A 31 3.85 6.13 23.00
N VAL A 32 4.69 5.52 22.16
CA VAL A 32 5.36 6.24 21.06
C VAL A 32 4.35 6.80 20.07
N ILE A 33 3.35 6.01 19.68
CA ILE A 33 2.29 6.44 18.77
C ILE A 33 1.41 7.50 19.45
N GLN A 34 1.06 7.31 20.70
CA GLN A 34 0.24 8.25 21.47
C GLN A 34 0.94 9.61 21.62
N GLU A 35 2.23 9.60 21.99
CA GLU A 35 3.02 10.84 22.12
C GLU A 35 3.08 11.60 20.78
N TYR A 36 3.29 10.89 19.66
CA TYR A 36 3.26 11.48 18.34
C TYR A 36 1.93 12.16 18.04
N LEU A 37 0.81 11.50 18.28
CA LEU A 37 -0.53 12.05 18.05
C LEU A 37 -0.82 13.25 18.97
N LEU A 38 -0.42 13.18 20.24
CA LEU A 38 -0.56 14.28 21.19
C LEU A 38 0.25 15.53 20.79
N GLU A 39 1.46 15.36 20.27
CA GLU A 39 2.27 16.47 19.72
C GLU A 39 1.55 17.18 18.54
N LYS A 40 0.64 16.49 17.87
CA LYS A 40 -0.22 17.03 16.80
C LYS A 40 -1.59 17.53 17.29
N GLY A 41 -1.79 17.59 18.61
CA GLY A 41 -3.06 18.01 19.22
C GLY A 41 -4.17 16.97 19.13
N VAL A 42 -3.84 15.72 18.83
CA VAL A 42 -4.79 14.62 18.67
C VAL A 42 -4.72 13.67 19.86
N ASN A 43 -5.82 13.57 20.60
CA ASN A 43 -5.93 12.59 21.68
C ASN A 43 -6.61 11.31 21.16
N ALA A 44 -5.91 10.19 21.29
CA ALA A 44 -6.37 8.90 20.80
C ALA A 44 -6.61 7.92 21.94
N GLU A 45 -7.75 7.22 21.87
CA GLU A 45 -8.05 6.12 22.78
C GLU A 45 -7.10 4.92 22.53
N THR A 46 -6.84 4.18 23.59
CA THR A 46 -5.97 2.99 23.54
C THR A 46 -6.43 1.96 22.51
N SER A 47 -7.73 1.80 22.34
CA SER A 47 -8.34 0.91 21.31
C SER A 47 -7.97 1.32 19.89
N LYS A 48 -7.98 2.62 19.59
CA LYS A 48 -7.59 3.14 18.27
C LYS A 48 -6.10 3.00 18.03
N ILE A 49 -5.27 3.21 19.05
CA ILE A 49 -3.82 2.97 18.96
C ILE A 49 -3.52 1.49 18.71
N ALA A 50 -4.24 0.58 19.34
CA ALA A 50 -4.10 -0.85 19.08
C ALA A 50 -4.41 -1.20 17.62
N LYS A 51 -5.44 -0.61 17.02
CA LYS A 51 -5.75 -0.78 15.58
C LYS A 51 -4.63 -0.25 14.67
N ILE A 52 -3.97 0.85 15.04
CA ILE A 52 -2.79 1.36 14.32
C ILE A 52 -1.65 0.34 14.38
N ILE A 53 -1.39 -0.24 15.55
CA ILE A 53 -0.37 -1.30 15.72
C ILE A 53 -0.71 -2.54 14.87
N ASN A 54 -1.99 -2.93 14.83
CA ASN A 54 -2.44 -4.02 14.00
C ASN A 54 -2.19 -3.75 12.51
N LEU A 55 -2.46 -2.54 12.05
CA LEU A 55 -2.18 -2.16 10.66
C LEU A 55 -0.67 -2.19 10.36
N PHE A 56 0.18 -1.70 11.27
CA PHE A 56 1.63 -1.85 11.11
C PHE A 56 2.03 -3.32 10.97
N ASN A 57 1.50 -4.20 11.83
CA ASN A 57 1.78 -5.63 11.73
C ASN A 57 1.30 -6.25 10.42
N ALA A 58 0.15 -5.83 9.93
CA ALA A 58 -0.37 -6.32 8.66
C ALA A 58 0.49 -5.91 7.46
N ILE A 59 1.06 -4.70 7.48
CA ILE A 59 1.81 -4.14 6.35
C ILE A 59 3.32 -4.36 6.49
N ASN A 60 3.92 -3.90 7.58
CA ASN A 60 5.34 -4.05 7.86
C ASN A 60 5.63 -3.83 9.34
N GLY A 61 5.64 -4.90 10.11
CA GLY A 61 5.88 -4.84 11.56
C GLY A 61 7.29 -4.36 11.94
N ASP A 62 8.29 -4.45 11.05
CA ASP A 62 9.62 -3.91 11.28
C ASP A 62 9.60 -2.39 11.55
N TRP A 63 8.63 -1.68 10.98
CA TRP A 63 8.44 -0.26 11.28
C TRP A 63 8.13 0.01 12.74
N LEU A 64 7.40 -0.87 13.43
CA LEU A 64 7.16 -0.75 14.87
C LEU A 64 8.46 -0.87 15.66
N LEU A 65 9.34 -1.82 15.30
CA LEU A 65 10.63 -1.99 15.94
C LEU A 65 11.47 -0.71 15.79
N ARG A 66 11.49 -0.14 14.58
CA ARG A 66 12.24 1.09 14.29
C ARG A 66 11.63 2.34 14.93
N LEU A 67 10.30 2.44 15.05
CA LEU A 67 9.64 3.54 15.75
C LEU A 67 10.08 3.67 17.20
N VAL A 68 10.25 2.54 17.88
CA VAL A 68 10.72 2.54 19.28
C VAL A 68 12.23 2.80 19.38
N SER A 69 13.00 2.30 18.40
CA SER A 69 14.46 2.48 18.35
C SER A 69 14.86 3.90 17.97
N SER A 70 14.06 4.59 17.18
CA SER A 70 14.30 5.96 16.72
C SER A 70 14.02 7.03 17.79
N LYS A 71 13.75 6.61 19.03
CA LYS A 71 13.52 7.54 20.15
C LYS A 71 14.66 8.56 20.26
N LYS A 72 14.25 9.81 20.35
CA LYS A 72 14.99 11.03 20.64
C LYS A 72 16.29 10.75 21.39
N VAL A 73 17.39 11.09 20.76
CA VAL A 73 18.59 11.46 21.51
C VAL A 73 18.17 12.62 22.42
N ILE A 74 18.25 12.42 23.73
CA ILE A 74 17.84 13.38 24.75
C ILE A 74 18.41 14.76 24.38
N GLY A 75 17.55 15.75 24.17
CA GLY A 75 17.92 17.14 23.91
C GLY A 75 17.71 17.68 22.49
N VAL A 76 17.29 16.88 21.53
CA VAL A 76 16.99 17.36 20.17
C VAL A 76 15.48 17.36 19.93
N ASN A 77 14.88 18.54 19.93
CA ASN A 77 13.46 18.78 19.65
C ASN A 77 13.10 18.60 18.15
N ARG A 78 13.66 17.59 17.49
CA ARG A 78 13.28 17.24 16.11
C ARG A 78 12.46 15.97 16.11
N GLU A 79 11.23 16.10 15.65
CA GLU A 79 10.39 14.98 15.23
C GLU A 79 11.23 14.08 14.30
N SER A 80 11.29 12.81 14.59
CA SER A 80 11.93 11.85 13.70
C SER A 80 11.16 11.85 12.37
N THR A 81 11.83 12.20 11.29
CA THR A 81 11.25 12.16 9.93
C THR A 81 10.67 10.77 9.65
N PHE A 82 11.38 9.74 10.09
CA PHE A 82 10.94 8.36 9.98
C PHE A 82 9.58 8.10 10.66
N SER A 83 9.39 8.57 11.90
CA SER A 83 8.12 8.37 12.64
C SER A 83 6.96 9.04 11.92
N ARG A 84 7.15 10.28 11.43
CA ARG A 84 6.14 10.99 10.67
C ARG A 84 5.78 10.26 9.38
N GLU A 85 6.77 9.88 8.59
CA GLU A 85 6.55 9.19 7.32
C GLU A 85 5.81 7.85 7.52
N LYS A 86 6.23 7.03 8.49
CA LYS A 86 5.61 5.72 8.70
C LYS A 86 4.20 5.81 9.30
N ILE A 87 3.93 6.79 10.15
CA ILE A 87 2.56 7.02 10.64
C ILE A 87 1.66 7.60 9.54
N SER A 88 2.19 8.47 8.68
CA SER A 88 1.44 8.97 7.50
C SER A 88 1.04 7.83 6.55
N ILE A 89 1.87 6.80 6.42
CA ILE A 89 1.53 5.62 5.60
C ILE A 89 0.28 4.90 6.15
N VAL A 90 0.05 4.88 7.46
CA VAL A 90 -1.19 4.33 8.05
C VAL A 90 -2.42 5.08 7.52
N ALA A 91 -2.38 6.42 7.51
CA ALA A 91 -3.46 7.23 6.93
C ALA A 91 -3.63 6.96 5.44
N ALA A 92 -2.51 6.88 4.72
CA ALA A 92 -2.49 6.61 3.29
C ALA A 92 -3.13 5.27 2.93
N ILE A 93 -2.81 4.19 3.65
CA ILE A 93 -3.40 2.87 3.43
C ILE A 93 -4.91 2.92 3.60
N LYS A 94 -5.39 3.47 4.72
CA LYS A 94 -6.83 3.55 4.99
C LYS A 94 -7.55 4.41 3.96
N PHE A 95 -6.97 5.55 3.60
CA PHE A 95 -7.51 6.43 2.57
C PHE A 95 -7.57 5.72 1.22
N MET A 96 -6.48 5.09 0.80
CA MET A 96 -6.42 4.44 -0.51
C MET A 96 -7.28 3.18 -0.59
N LEU A 97 -7.41 2.38 0.47
CA LEU A 97 -8.35 1.26 0.50
C LEU A 97 -9.81 1.73 0.37
N ALA A 98 -10.14 2.86 0.98
CA ALA A 98 -11.44 3.49 0.79
C ALA A 98 -11.57 4.10 -0.62
N TYR A 99 -10.53 4.76 -1.12
CA TYR A 99 -10.49 5.37 -2.44
C TYR A 99 -10.62 4.35 -3.58
N LEU A 100 -9.98 3.21 -3.47
CA LEU A 100 -10.00 2.13 -4.47
C LEU A 100 -11.15 1.13 -4.24
N LYS A 101 -12.00 1.33 -3.24
CA LYS A 101 -13.08 0.39 -2.91
C LYS A 101 -13.98 0.12 -4.11
N HIS A 102 -14.08 -1.15 -4.48
CA HIS A 102 -14.94 -1.64 -5.54
C HIS A 102 -15.64 -2.93 -5.08
N PRO A 103 -16.90 -3.19 -5.44
CA PRO A 103 -17.61 -4.39 -5.00
C PRO A 103 -16.96 -5.70 -5.48
N ASP A 104 -16.35 -5.69 -6.67
CA ASP A 104 -15.83 -6.89 -7.33
C ASP A 104 -14.30 -6.97 -7.29
N ILE A 105 -13.59 -5.95 -6.80
CA ILE A 105 -12.13 -5.92 -6.73
C ILE A 105 -11.70 -5.88 -5.27
N LEU A 106 -10.96 -6.90 -4.86
CA LEU A 106 -10.28 -6.92 -3.57
C LEU A 106 -8.93 -6.23 -3.69
N TRP A 107 -8.73 -5.13 -2.99
CA TRP A 107 -7.47 -4.39 -2.99
C TRP A 107 -6.59 -4.77 -1.81
N VAL A 108 -5.39 -5.23 -2.10
CA VAL A 108 -4.40 -5.72 -1.13
C VAL A 108 -3.23 -4.73 -1.05
N PRO A 109 -3.03 -4.04 0.08
CA PRO A 109 -1.89 -3.15 0.26
C PRO A 109 -0.62 -3.94 0.57
N ILE A 110 0.48 -3.58 -0.08
CA ILE A 110 1.81 -4.16 0.12
C ILE A 110 2.79 -3.00 0.35
N SER A 111 3.65 -3.13 1.35
CA SER A 111 4.79 -2.22 1.52
C SER A 111 5.85 -2.53 0.49
N MET A 112 6.23 -1.54 -0.31
CA MET A 112 7.32 -1.68 -1.29
C MET A 112 8.67 -1.89 -0.59
N GLU A 113 8.87 -1.27 0.57
CA GLU A 113 10.07 -1.50 1.40
C GLU A 113 10.17 -2.98 1.83
N GLU A 114 9.05 -3.58 2.25
CA GLU A 114 9.00 -5.00 2.60
C GLU A 114 9.25 -5.87 1.37
N MET A 115 8.60 -5.58 0.27
CA MET A 115 8.78 -6.30 -0.99
C MET A 115 10.25 -6.34 -1.43
N LEU A 116 10.93 -5.19 -1.43
CA LEU A 116 12.35 -5.10 -1.79
C LEU A 116 13.25 -5.83 -0.80
N ARG A 117 12.95 -5.76 0.49
CA ARG A 117 13.70 -6.47 1.53
C ARG A 117 13.58 -7.98 1.38
N VAL A 118 12.37 -8.48 1.18
CA VAL A 118 12.06 -9.90 1.00
C VAL A 118 12.67 -10.45 -0.29
N SER A 119 12.73 -9.64 -1.34
CA SER A 119 13.38 -10.02 -2.61
C SER A 119 14.91 -10.02 -2.57
N GLY A 120 15.51 -9.70 -1.42
CA GLY A 120 16.97 -9.61 -1.27
C GLY A 120 17.55 -8.24 -1.60
N GLY A 121 16.70 -7.22 -1.83
CA GLY A 121 17.15 -5.87 -2.20
C GLY A 121 17.70 -5.02 -1.05
N VAL A 122 17.43 -5.39 0.21
CA VAL A 122 17.86 -4.65 1.39
C VAL A 122 18.78 -5.54 2.23
N GLY A 123 20.08 -5.35 2.12
CA GLY A 123 21.10 -6.08 2.92
C GLY A 123 22.04 -6.98 2.13
N LEU A 124 21.64 -7.47 0.96
CA LEU A 124 22.54 -7.90 -0.10
C LEU A 124 22.68 -6.75 -1.10
N SER A 125 23.77 -6.67 -1.84
CA SER A 125 23.95 -5.59 -2.81
C SER A 125 22.63 -5.37 -3.59
N GLN A 126 22.13 -4.14 -3.68
CA GLN A 126 20.88 -3.73 -4.35
C GLN A 126 20.74 -4.23 -5.80
N ARG A 127 21.66 -5.08 -6.23
CA ARG A 127 21.84 -5.58 -7.60
C ARG A 127 21.39 -7.03 -7.81
N GLU A 128 21.07 -7.79 -6.75
CA GLU A 128 20.98 -9.26 -6.85
C GLU A 128 19.63 -9.89 -6.49
N GLY A 129 18.63 -9.10 -6.03
CA GLY A 129 17.30 -9.63 -5.71
C GLY A 129 16.42 -9.83 -6.94
N LEU A 130 15.47 -10.77 -6.89
CA LEU A 130 14.51 -11.08 -7.97
C LEU A 130 13.76 -9.83 -8.45
N LEU A 131 13.27 -9.00 -7.52
CA LEU A 131 12.63 -7.71 -7.78
C LEU A 131 13.57 -6.57 -7.34
N SER A 132 14.88 -6.69 -7.60
CA SER A 132 15.81 -5.60 -7.36
C SER A 132 15.47 -4.40 -8.26
N ALA A 133 15.88 -3.20 -7.85
CA ALA A 133 15.71 -2.01 -8.66
C ALA A 133 16.23 -2.23 -10.11
N LYS A 134 17.34 -2.96 -10.27
CA LYS A 134 17.91 -3.32 -11.58
C LYS A 134 17.00 -4.25 -12.39
N ASN A 135 16.42 -5.28 -11.75
CA ASN A 135 15.55 -6.25 -12.44
C ASN A 135 14.16 -5.64 -12.76
N LEU A 136 13.74 -4.63 -11.98
CA LEU A 136 12.58 -3.81 -12.29
C LEU A 136 12.87 -2.73 -13.34
N GLY A 137 14.11 -2.65 -13.85
CA GLY A 137 14.52 -1.69 -14.88
C GLY A 137 14.74 -0.26 -14.35
N PHE A 138 14.99 -0.10 -13.05
CA PHE A 138 15.32 1.21 -12.47
C PHE A 138 16.82 1.49 -12.64
N GLU A 139 17.14 2.58 -13.31
CA GLU A 139 18.55 2.96 -13.59
C GLU A 139 19.30 3.48 -12.36
N ASN A 140 18.61 4.05 -11.36
CA ASN A 140 19.21 4.73 -10.23
C ASN A 140 18.52 4.40 -8.89
N GLY A 141 19.16 3.58 -8.07
CA GLY A 141 18.93 3.45 -6.63
C GLY A 141 17.55 2.95 -6.20
N PRO A 142 17.28 2.85 -4.91
CA PRO A 142 15.98 2.45 -4.39
C PRO A 142 14.97 3.58 -4.58
N THR A 143 14.35 3.61 -5.74
CA THR A 143 13.12 4.35 -5.97
C THR A 143 11.99 3.44 -5.56
N SER A 144 11.85 3.20 -4.27
CA SER A 144 10.70 2.47 -3.79
C SER A 144 9.59 3.45 -3.52
N ASP A 145 8.48 3.31 -4.21
CA ASP A 145 7.23 3.86 -3.73
C ASP A 145 6.96 3.33 -2.31
N ASP A 146 6.15 4.05 -1.56
CA ASP A 146 5.84 3.62 -0.21
C ASP A 146 4.93 2.39 -0.22
N LEU A 147 3.97 2.33 -1.15
CA LEU A 147 2.91 1.33 -1.20
C LEU A 147 2.65 0.83 -2.62
N LEU A 148 2.27 -0.44 -2.70
CA LEU A 148 1.67 -1.04 -3.88
C LEU A 148 0.30 -1.61 -3.49
N PHE A 149 -0.75 -1.19 -4.18
CA PHE A 149 -2.05 -1.82 -4.06
C PHE A 149 -2.24 -2.83 -5.20
N VAL A 150 -2.50 -4.07 -4.85
CA VAL A 150 -2.77 -5.13 -5.81
C VAL A 150 -4.26 -5.45 -5.80
N GLY A 151 -4.93 -5.19 -6.91
CA GLY A 151 -6.34 -5.49 -7.08
C GLY A 151 -6.54 -6.91 -7.63
N ILE A 152 -7.38 -7.69 -6.98
CA ILE A 152 -7.76 -9.03 -7.42
C ILE A 152 -9.24 -9.00 -7.77
N HIS A 153 -9.56 -9.31 -9.02
CA HIS A 153 -10.91 -9.33 -9.55
C HIS A 153 -11.23 -10.72 -10.13
N LYS A 154 -12.23 -11.37 -9.54
CA LYS A 154 -12.79 -12.62 -10.06
C LYS A 154 -13.94 -12.27 -10.99
N GLU A 155 -13.73 -12.40 -12.29
CA GLU A 155 -14.74 -12.15 -13.30
C GLU A 155 -15.11 -13.46 -14.02
N GLN A 156 -16.25 -14.04 -13.65
CA GLN A 156 -16.66 -15.38 -14.11
C GLN A 156 -15.53 -16.42 -13.95
N ASP A 157 -14.99 -16.90 -15.08
CA ASP A 157 -13.92 -17.90 -15.10
C ASP A 157 -12.52 -17.28 -15.16
N THR A 158 -12.40 -15.96 -15.24
CA THR A 158 -11.11 -15.25 -15.37
C THR A 158 -10.75 -14.55 -14.06
N VAL A 159 -9.48 -14.64 -13.66
CA VAL A 159 -8.93 -13.81 -12.58
C VAL A 159 -8.09 -12.69 -13.19
N LYS A 160 -8.43 -11.45 -12.89
CA LYS A 160 -7.66 -10.27 -13.30
C LYS A 160 -6.89 -9.71 -12.11
N VAL A 161 -5.64 -9.33 -12.36
CA VAL A 161 -4.75 -8.73 -11.37
C VAL A 161 -4.35 -7.33 -11.83
N TYR A 162 -4.46 -6.36 -10.93
CA TYR A 162 -4.13 -4.95 -11.17
C TYR A 162 -3.04 -4.49 -10.22
N PHE A 163 -2.14 -3.63 -10.69
CA PHE A 163 -1.09 -3.03 -9.87
C PHE A 163 -1.26 -1.51 -9.84
N TYR A 164 -1.28 -0.95 -8.64
CA TYR A 164 -1.49 0.47 -8.40
C TYR A 164 -0.47 1.01 -7.40
N PRO A 165 0.73 1.41 -7.85
CA PRO A 165 1.75 2.00 -7.01
C PRO A 165 1.30 3.35 -6.47
N THR A 166 1.64 3.63 -5.22
CA THR A 166 1.26 4.86 -4.53
C THR A 166 2.42 5.41 -3.75
N GLU A 167 2.85 6.61 -4.11
CA GLU A 167 3.86 7.36 -3.40
C GLU A 167 3.20 8.29 -2.38
N VAL A 168 3.69 8.30 -1.14
CA VAL A 168 3.13 9.09 -0.04
C VAL A 168 4.09 10.21 0.36
N LYS A 169 3.60 11.44 0.41
CA LYS A 169 4.37 12.60 0.87
C LYS A 169 3.64 13.33 1.98
N THR A 170 4.37 13.79 2.99
CA THR A 170 3.79 14.52 4.12
C THR A 170 4.60 15.77 4.46
N GLY A 171 3.91 16.87 4.76
CA GLY A 171 4.49 18.17 5.15
C GLY A 171 4.32 19.25 4.11
N ASN A 172 5.36 20.09 3.91
CA ASN A 172 5.27 21.25 3.00
C ASN A 172 5.18 20.86 1.52
N ASN A 173 5.75 19.74 1.14
CA ASN A 173 5.70 19.13 -0.18
C ASN A 173 5.93 20.15 -1.33
N PRO A 174 7.12 20.75 -1.46
CA PRO A 174 7.43 21.66 -2.55
C PRO A 174 7.39 20.93 -3.91
N SER A 175 7.23 21.67 -5.00
CA SER A 175 7.09 21.12 -6.35
C SER A 175 8.21 20.16 -6.74
N SER A 176 9.44 20.38 -6.30
CA SER A 176 10.56 19.46 -6.56
C SER A 176 10.37 18.09 -5.91
N VAL A 177 9.80 18.03 -4.71
CA VAL A 177 9.49 16.78 -4.01
C VAL A 177 8.34 16.06 -4.71
N ILE A 178 7.33 16.80 -5.14
CA ILE A 178 6.17 16.26 -5.84
C ILE A 178 6.56 15.73 -7.23
N ASN A 179 7.37 16.47 -8.00
CA ASN A 179 7.85 16.02 -9.30
C ASN A 179 8.63 14.72 -9.18
N LYS A 180 9.51 14.61 -8.18
CA LYS A 180 10.23 13.37 -7.91
C LYS A 180 9.28 12.22 -7.54
N ALA A 181 8.22 12.49 -6.79
CA ALA A 181 7.21 11.50 -6.44
C ALA A 181 6.47 10.97 -7.69
N PHE A 182 6.15 11.85 -8.67
CA PHE A 182 5.59 11.41 -9.96
C PHE A 182 6.54 10.51 -10.73
N GLU A 183 7.81 10.91 -10.84
CA GLU A 183 8.84 10.11 -11.51
C GLU A 183 8.97 8.73 -10.85
N GLN A 184 8.92 8.65 -9.52
CA GLN A 184 8.96 7.40 -8.76
C GLN A 184 7.74 6.53 -9.10
N ALA A 185 6.51 7.04 -8.94
CA ALA A 185 5.29 6.29 -9.18
C ALA A 185 5.20 5.78 -10.63
N ALA A 186 5.52 6.63 -11.61
CA ALA A 186 5.54 6.26 -13.03
C ALA A 186 6.60 5.18 -13.33
N SER A 187 7.80 5.31 -12.75
CA SER A 187 8.87 4.34 -12.91
C SER A 187 8.48 2.99 -12.30
N THR A 188 7.88 2.97 -11.11
CA THR A 188 7.42 1.74 -10.47
C THR A 188 6.32 1.07 -11.29
N ALA A 189 5.33 1.82 -11.78
CA ALA A 189 4.28 1.28 -12.64
C ALA A 189 4.85 0.61 -13.90
N LYS A 190 5.82 1.27 -14.56
CA LYS A 190 6.52 0.73 -15.74
C LYS A 190 7.38 -0.47 -15.40
N GLY A 191 8.13 -0.41 -14.30
CA GLY A 191 9.01 -1.49 -13.84
C GLY A 191 8.22 -2.77 -13.51
N LEU A 192 7.10 -2.65 -12.80
CA LEU A 192 6.21 -3.77 -12.52
C LEU A 192 5.63 -4.36 -13.82
N GLN A 193 5.24 -3.52 -14.76
CA GLN A 193 4.75 -3.98 -16.05
C GLN A 193 5.82 -4.79 -16.80
N ASN A 194 7.05 -4.30 -16.84
CA ASN A 194 8.16 -4.98 -17.50
C ASN A 194 8.53 -6.28 -16.80
N ALA A 195 8.58 -6.30 -15.46
CA ALA A 195 8.98 -7.46 -14.68
C ALA A 195 7.94 -8.60 -14.65
N LEU A 196 6.67 -8.29 -14.91
CA LEU A 196 5.57 -9.24 -14.76
C LEU A 196 4.88 -9.62 -16.08
N ASN A 197 5.16 -8.93 -17.19
CA ASN A 197 4.64 -9.26 -18.51
C ASN A 197 5.69 -9.95 -19.37
N SER A 198 5.33 -11.10 -19.94
CA SER A 198 6.19 -11.84 -20.85
C SER A 198 6.37 -11.13 -22.18
N THR A 199 7.60 -11.08 -22.67
CA THR A 199 7.96 -10.87 -24.08
C THR A 199 8.50 -12.19 -24.63
N ASP A 200 8.29 -12.49 -25.87
CA ASP A 200 8.37 -13.82 -26.54
C ASP A 200 9.71 -14.62 -26.49
N ASN A 201 10.59 -14.43 -25.52
CA ASN A 201 11.88 -15.13 -25.45
C ASN A 201 11.96 -16.12 -24.28
N ASN A 202 12.28 -17.38 -24.55
CA ASN A 202 12.27 -18.52 -23.60
C ASN A 202 13.07 -18.34 -22.28
N ILE A 203 14.16 -17.57 -22.29
CA ILE A 203 14.96 -17.33 -21.06
C ILE A 203 14.27 -16.31 -20.15
N GLU A 204 13.64 -15.33 -20.75
CA GLU A 204 12.88 -14.32 -20.03
C GLU A 204 11.60 -14.91 -19.41
N GLU A 205 10.98 -15.91 -20.06
CA GLU A 205 9.77 -16.58 -19.57
C GLU A 205 9.94 -17.15 -18.15
N LEU A 206 11.05 -17.81 -17.85
CA LEU A 206 11.31 -18.34 -16.51
C LEU A 206 11.42 -17.21 -15.48
N THR A 207 12.08 -16.11 -15.83
CA THR A 207 12.21 -14.94 -14.95
C THR A 207 10.84 -14.33 -14.63
N TYR A 208 9.96 -14.21 -15.63
CA TYR A 208 8.58 -13.72 -15.41
C TYR A 208 7.77 -14.65 -14.52
N LYS A 209 7.85 -15.96 -14.73
CA LYS A 209 7.18 -16.94 -13.87
C LYS A 209 7.62 -16.83 -12.42
N VAL A 210 8.92 -16.71 -12.19
CA VAL A 210 9.48 -16.54 -10.85
C VAL A 210 8.99 -15.22 -10.22
N ASN A 211 9.04 -14.12 -10.96
CA ASN A 211 8.57 -12.81 -10.48
C ASN A 211 7.07 -12.82 -10.18
N ARG A 212 6.25 -13.42 -11.04
CA ARG A 212 4.80 -13.57 -10.84
C ARG A 212 4.47 -14.40 -9.62
N ASN A 213 5.12 -15.56 -9.50
CA ASN A 213 4.91 -16.43 -8.33
C ASN A 213 5.29 -15.71 -7.04
N PHE A 214 6.45 -15.06 -7.00
CA PHE A 214 6.87 -14.26 -5.86
C PHE A 214 5.86 -13.17 -5.50
N MET A 215 5.37 -12.42 -6.49
CA MET A 215 4.36 -11.37 -6.26
C MET A 215 3.06 -11.94 -5.69
N MET A 216 2.58 -13.07 -6.22
CA MET A 216 1.35 -13.69 -5.73
C MET A 216 1.53 -14.28 -4.33
N GLN A 217 2.71 -14.81 -3.98
CA GLN A 217 3.03 -15.20 -2.61
C GLN A 217 2.93 -13.99 -1.64
N LEU A 218 3.46 -12.84 -2.03
CA LEU A 218 3.34 -11.61 -1.23
C LEU A 218 1.88 -11.18 -1.07
N VAL A 219 1.08 -11.24 -2.13
CA VAL A 219 -0.36 -10.91 -2.08
C VAL A 219 -1.08 -11.83 -1.11
N ILE A 220 -0.88 -13.15 -1.22
CA ILE A 220 -1.50 -14.14 -0.34
C ILE A 220 -1.11 -13.91 1.12
N ASN A 221 0.19 -13.69 1.38
CA ASN A 221 0.67 -13.41 2.73
C ASN A 221 0.11 -12.09 3.30
N SER A 222 0.02 -11.05 2.46
CA SER A 222 -0.61 -9.79 2.86
C SER A 222 -2.10 -9.97 3.19
N CYS A 223 -2.86 -10.69 2.36
CA CYS A 223 -4.26 -11.02 2.65
C CYS A 223 -4.40 -11.75 4.00
N LYS A 224 -3.53 -12.73 4.26
CA LYS A 224 -3.54 -13.45 5.54
C LYS A 224 -3.28 -12.53 6.73
N LYS A 225 -2.30 -11.61 6.61
CA LYS A 225 -2.03 -10.62 7.65
C LYS A 225 -3.20 -9.65 7.83
N MET A 226 -3.79 -9.16 6.75
CA MET A 226 -4.96 -8.27 6.82
C MET A 226 -6.13 -8.93 7.56
N GLN A 227 -6.38 -10.21 7.30
CA GLN A 227 -7.41 -10.99 7.99
C GLN A 227 -7.06 -11.21 9.47
N VAL A 228 -5.86 -11.68 9.79
CA VAL A 228 -5.41 -11.99 11.16
C VAL A 228 -5.43 -10.75 12.05
N TYR A 229 -5.07 -9.60 11.52
CA TYR A 229 -5.01 -8.33 12.27
C TYR A 229 -6.30 -7.50 12.19
N HIS A 230 -7.37 -8.01 11.57
CA HIS A 230 -8.67 -7.35 11.49
C HIS A 230 -8.55 -5.90 10.96
N VAL A 231 -7.83 -5.71 9.86
CA VAL A 231 -7.57 -4.37 9.32
C VAL A 231 -8.81 -3.79 8.64
N ASP A 232 -9.52 -4.63 7.89
CA ASP A 232 -10.78 -4.30 7.22
C ASP A 232 -11.66 -5.57 7.20
N ASP A 233 -12.54 -5.67 8.19
CA ASP A 233 -13.45 -6.82 8.32
C ASP A 233 -14.62 -6.76 7.30
N SER A 234 -14.77 -5.66 6.58
CA SER A 234 -15.74 -5.54 5.48
C SER A 234 -15.28 -6.23 4.18
N GLN A 235 -14.00 -6.60 4.08
CA GLN A 235 -13.42 -7.30 2.95
C GLN A 235 -13.47 -8.82 3.14
N ASN A 236 -13.80 -9.53 2.07
CA ASN A 236 -13.72 -10.99 2.07
C ASN A 236 -12.32 -11.46 1.64
N TRP A 237 -11.37 -11.47 2.58
CA TRP A 237 -10.00 -11.95 2.35
C TRP A 237 -9.97 -13.44 1.95
N GLY A 238 -10.99 -14.22 2.32
CA GLY A 238 -11.15 -15.63 1.96
C GLY A 238 -11.21 -15.87 0.46
N ILE A 239 -11.64 -14.89 -0.35
CA ILE A 239 -11.60 -15.00 -1.82
C ILE A 239 -10.18 -15.32 -2.30
N VAL A 240 -9.16 -14.63 -1.79
CA VAL A 240 -7.77 -14.88 -2.17
C VAL A 240 -7.19 -16.09 -1.46
N LEU A 241 -7.50 -16.29 -0.18
CA LEU A 241 -6.87 -17.31 0.66
C LEU A 241 -7.41 -18.71 0.37
N ASP A 242 -8.71 -18.84 0.09
CA ASP A 242 -9.40 -20.11 -0.04
C ASP A 242 -9.79 -20.41 -1.49
N GLU A 243 -10.37 -19.44 -2.22
CA GLU A 243 -10.92 -19.70 -3.54
C GLU A 243 -9.90 -19.56 -4.68
N LEU A 244 -9.08 -18.49 -4.65
CA LEU A 244 -8.19 -18.12 -5.76
C LEU A 244 -6.74 -18.51 -5.54
N ARG A 245 -6.38 -18.99 -4.36
CA ARG A 245 -5.00 -19.28 -4.00
C ARG A 245 -4.27 -20.14 -5.02
N GLU A 246 -4.85 -21.28 -5.37
CA GLU A 246 -4.25 -22.23 -6.32
C GLU A 246 -4.13 -21.61 -7.73
N ARG A 247 -5.15 -20.85 -8.15
CA ARG A 247 -5.12 -20.15 -9.43
C ARG A 247 -4.00 -19.12 -9.49
N LEU A 248 -3.85 -18.32 -8.43
CA LEU A 248 -2.79 -17.30 -8.34
C LEU A 248 -1.39 -17.94 -8.33
N LEU A 249 -1.19 -19.04 -7.62
CA LEU A 249 0.08 -19.74 -7.56
C LEU A 249 0.43 -20.49 -8.86
N ASN A 250 -0.58 -20.97 -9.58
CA ASN A 250 -0.41 -21.66 -10.87
C ASN A 250 -0.43 -20.70 -12.08
N GLU A 251 -0.36 -19.38 -11.84
CA GLU A 251 -0.41 -18.34 -12.88
C GLU A 251 -1.68 -18.33 -13.74
N ASP A 252 -2.79 -18.90 -13.23
CA ASP A 252 -4.09 -18.88 -13.89
C ASP A 252 -4.80 -17.54 -13.63
N TYR A 253 -4.19 -16.45 -14.10
CA TYR A 253 -4.70 -15.09 -14.05
C TYR A 253 -4.12 -14.22 -15.15
N VAL A 254 -4.74 -13.09 -15.40
CA VAL A 254 -4.30 -12.10 -16.39
C VAL A 254 -3.94 -10.80 -15.67
N ILE A 255 -2.75 -10.26 -15.95
CA ILE A 255 -2.41 -8.91 -15.54
C ILE A 255 -3.13 -7.95 -16.47
N SER A 256 -4.04 -7.17 -15.91
CA SER A 256 -4.93 -6.31 -16.68
C SER A 256 -4.64 -4.83 -16.44
N ASN A 257 -4.86 -4.04 -17.46
CA ASN A 257 -4.70 -2.59 -17.44
C ASN A 257 -6.01 -1.85 -17.77
N ASN A 258 -7.11 -2.56 -17.93
CA ASN A 258 -8.38 -2.00 -18.37
C ASN A 258 -8.99 -0.95 -17.44
N ILE A 259 -8.62 -0.97 -16.14
CA ILE A 259 -9.06 0.05 -15.16
C ILE A 259 -8.20 1.33 -15.19
N ARG A 260 -7.09 1.35 -15.93
CA ARG A 260 -6.16 2.50 -15.93
C ARG A 260 -6.79 3.78 -16.50
N GLU A 261 -7.71 3.65 -17.42
CA GLU A 261 -8.44 4.81 -17.98
C GLU A 261 -9.30 5.49 -16.91
N VAL A 262 -9.74 4.75 -15.90
CA VAL A 262 -10.64 5.23 -14.86
C VAL A 262 -9.87 5.69 -13.63
N ILE A 263 -8.96 4.85 -13.08
CA ILE A 263 -8.24 5.14 -11.85
C ILE A 263 -6.78 5.57 -12.06
N GLY A 264 -6.29 5.55 -13.30
CA GLY A 264 -4.90 5.86 -13.63
C GLY A 264 -3.93 4.69 -13.42
N ASN A 265 -2.64 4.99 -13.59
CA ASN A 265 -1.54 4.03 -13.49
C ASN A 265 -0.97 3.90 -12.06
N GLY A 266 -1.40 4.77 -11.16
CA GLY A 266 -0.91 4.89 -9.78
C GLY A 266 -1.27 6.25 -9.20
N ALA A 267 -0.76 6.56 -8.01
CA ALA A 267 -1.04 7.82 -7.34
C ALA A 267 0.19 8.42 -6.65
N VAL A 268 0.19 9.74 -6.52
CA VAL A 268 0.94 10.48 -5.52
C VAL A 268 -0.06 11.05 -4.51
N LEU A 269 -0.02 10.57 -3.29
CA LEU A 269 -0.84 11.05 -2.18
C LEU A 269 -0.01 12.00 -1.31
N SER A 270 -0.44 13.26 -1.23
CA SER A 270 0.28 14.31 -0.52
C SER A 270 -0.56 14.85 0.65
N PHE A 271 -0.15 14.51 1.87
CA PHE A 271 -0.65 15.19 3.07
C PHE A 271 0.08 16.52 3.22
N LYS A 272 -0.60 17.61 2.84
CA LYS A 272 0.04 18.92 2.64
C LYS A 272 -0.28 19.89 3.76
N LYS A 273 0.78 20.42 4.37
CA LYS A 273 0.66 21.47 5.38
C LYS A 273 0.13 22.77 4.77
N GLY A 274 -0.84 23.39 5.46
CA GLY A 274 -1.44 24.65 5.03
C GLY A 274 -2.46 24.53 3.88
N LEU A 275 -2.74 23.31 3.41
CA LEU A 275 -3.84 23.07 2.50
C LEU A 275 -5.16 23.09 3.29
N VAL A 276 -6.19 23.75 2.75
CA VAL A 276 -7.52 23.85 3.38
C VAL A 276 -8.53 22.91 2.75
N GLN A 277 -8.38 22.63 1.45
CA GLN A 277 -9.31 21.80 0.68
C GLN A 277 -8.55 20.70 -0.05
N ARG A 278 -9.14 19.53 -0.14
CA ARG A 278 -8.61 18.42 -0.93
C ARG A 278 -8.66 18.74 -2.40
N ARG A 279 -7.65 18.25 -3.13
CA ARG A 279 -7.52 18.43 -4.58
C ARG A 279 -7.11 17.12 -5.21
N THR A 280 -7.65 16.85 -6.39
CA THR A 280 -7.20 15.75 -7.23
C THR A 280 -6.98 16.25 -8.65
N SER A 281 -5.96 15.73 -9.30
CA SER A 281 -5.67 16.00 -10.70
C SER A 281 -5.01 14.80 -11.34
N PHE A 282 -5.25 14.58 -12.62
CA PHE A 282 -4.52 13.61 -13.42
C PHE A 282 -3.32 14.28 -14.09
N LYS A 283 -2.22 13.55 -14.18
CA LYS A 283 -1.06 13.93 -14.99
C LYS A 283 -1.08 13.20 -16.33
N GLU A 284 -0.31 13.70 -17.30
CA GLU A 284 -0.24 13.16 -18.65
C GLU A 284 0.23 11.69 -18.70
N ASP A 285 1.04 11.26 -17.71
CA ASP A 285 1.49 9.88 -17.55
C ASP A 285 0.46 8.96 -16.86
N GLY A 286 -0.73 9.48 -16.58
CA GLY A 286 -1.80 8.74 -15.94
C GLY A 286 -1.64 8.55 -14.43
N ILE A 287 -0.74 9.27 -13.78
CA ILE A 287 -0.60 9.25 -12.32
C ILE A 287 -1.58 10.23 -11.68
N ASN A 288 -2.38 9.75 -10.75
CA ASN A 288 -3.26 10.58 -9.94
C ASN A 288 -2.46 11.40 -8.93
N PHE A 289 -2.73 12.69 -8.87
CA PHE A 289 -2.25 13.54 -7.79
C PHE A 289 -3.38 13.86 -6.82
N ILE A 290 -3.23 13.41 -5.60
CA ILE A 290 -4.22 13.57 -4.53
C ILE A 290 -3.59 14.38 -3.41
N GLU A 291 -4.05 15.62 -3.23
CA GLU A 291 -3.62 16.47 -2.12
C GLU A 291 -4.69 16.48 -1.03
N VAL A 292 -4.30 16.15 0.18
CA VAL A 292 -5.15 16.11 1.38
C VAL A 292 -4.56 17.05 2.42
N PRO A 293 -5.39 17.86 3.14
CA PRO A 293 -4.91 18.65 4.26
C PRO A 293 -4.18 17.78 5.30
N GLU A 294 -3.05 18.26 5.83
CA GLU A 294 -2.33 17.57 6.90
C GLU A 294 -3.22 17.34 8.14
N THR A 295 -4.17 18.22 8.40
CA THR A 295 -5.14 18.04 9.49
C THR A 295 -6.05 16.83 9.30
N ASP A 296 -6.38 16.49 8.06
CA ASP A 296 -7.21 15.33 7.74
C ASP A 296 -6.43 14.03 7.85
N GLU A 297 -5.11 14.05 7.65
CA GLU A 297 -4.22 12.91 7.88
C GLU A 297 -4.43 12.32 9.28
N TYR A 298 -4.47 13.18 10.31
CA TYR A 298 -4.63 12.72 11.70
C TYR A 298 -6.01 12.10 11.95
N ALA A 299 -7.05 12.63 11.33
CA ALA A 299 -8.39 12.05 11.39
C ALA A 299 -8.43 10.67 10.70
N LEU A 300 -7.76 10.54 9.55
CA LEU A 300 -7.64 9.27 8.81
C LEU A 300 -6.87 8.20 9.60
N ILE A 301 -5.81 8.59 10.32
CA ILE A 301 -5.06 7.66 11.19
C ILE A 301 -5.99 7.00 12.22
N LEU A 302 -6.93 7.76 12.79
CA LEU A 302 -7.82 7.29 13.85
C LEU A 302 -9.10 6.64 13.35
N ALA A 303 -9.58 7.01 12.16
CA ALA A 303 -10.79 6.45 11.58
C ALA A 303 -10.59 4.99 11.15
N SER A 304 -11.65 4.19 11.17
CA SER A 304 -11.68 2.91 10.46
C SER A 304 -11.92 3.13 8.96
N ILE A 305 -11.69 2.11 8.16
CA ILE A 305 -11.94 2.18 6.70
C ILE A 305 -13.44 2.37 6.46
N GLU A 306 -14.28 1.71 7.24
CA GLU A 306 -15.73 1.84 7.18
C GLU A 306 -16.18 3.27 7.52
N GLU A 307 -15.62 3.88 8.59
CA GLU A 307 -15.92 5.27 8.95
C GLU A 307 -15.51 6.25 7.82
N ILE A 308 -14.41 5.97 7.12
CA ILE A 308 -13.96 6.76 5.98
C ILE A 308 -14.93 6.60 4.79
N LEU A 309 -15.33 5.36 4.50
CA LEU A 309 -16.29 5.05 3.42
C LEU A 309 -17.65 5.68 3.69
N GLU A 310 -18.14 5.62 4.92
CA GLU A 310 -19.41 6.25 5.31
C GLU A 310 -19.38 7.76 5.07
N LYS A 311 -18.30 8.43 5.47
CA LYS A 311 -18.11 9.86 5.22
C LYS A 311 -18.04 10.18 3.71
N ILE A 312 -17.39 9.34 2.94
CA ILE A 312 -17.32 9.48 1.48
C ILE A 312 -18.74 9.36 0.89
N ASN A 313 -19.53 8.38 1.32
CA ASN A 313 -20.86 8.12 0.79
C ASN A 313 -21.89 9.19 1.17
N ASN A 314 -21.74 9.80 2.34
CA ASN A 314 -22.69 10.78 2.87
C ASN A 314 -22.43 12.22 2.38
N ASP A 315 -21.47 12.45 1.51
CA ASP A 315 -21.11 13.78 0.96
C ASP A 315 -20.66 14.83 2.00
N ASP A 316 -20.41 14.38 3.22
CA ASP A 316 -20.20 15.25 4.39
C ASP A 316 -18.91 16.05 4.38
N ASN A 317 -18.13 15.92 3.38
CA ASN A 317 -16.97 16.76 3.12
C ASN A 317 -16.52 16.51 1.70
N HIS A 318 -16.51 17.43 0.86
CA HIS A 318 -15.77 17.53 -0.41
C HIS A 318 -14.58 16.53 -0.57
N LEU A 319 -14.72 15.37 0.11
CA LEU A 319 -13.69 14.39 0.28
C LEU A 319 -13.35 13.76 -1.04
N ILE A 320 -14.21 13.78 -2.03
CA ILE A 320 -13.82 13.26 -3.33
C ILE A 320 -15.08 13.08 -4.21
N PRO A 321 -15.48 14.09 -4.97
CA PRO A 321 -16.39 13.88 -6.09
C PRO A 321 -15.88 12.87 -7.11
N LEU A 322 -14.55 12.72 -7.21
CA LEU A 322 -13.88 11.74 -8.07
C LEU A 322 -14.09 10.29 -7.62
N PHE A 323 -14.24 10.03 -6.34
CA PHE A 323 -14.42 8.67 -5.85
C PHE A 323 -15.74 8.06 -6.33
N LYS A 324 -16.83 8.80 -6.21
CA LYS A 324 -18.14 8.39 -6.76
C LYS A 324 -18.10 8.28 -8.29
N ARG A 325 -17.40 9.18 -8.99
CA ARG A 325 -17.20 9.10 -10.44
C ARG A 325 -16.44 7.84 -10.83
N ASN A 326 -15.29 7.61 -10.23
CA ASN A 326 -14.44 6.49 -10.60
C ASN A 326 -15.10 5.13 -10.31
N VAL A 327 -15.82 4.99 -9.19
CA VAL A 327 -16.52 3.73 -8.87
C VAL A 327 -17.73 3.52 -9.79
N SER A 328 -18.50 4.56 -10.11
CA SER A 328 -19.61 4.45 -11.06
C SER A 328 -19.13 4.21 -12.49
N GLU A 329 -17.99 4.78 -12.88
CA GLU A 329 -17.36 4.58 -14.17
C GLU A 329 -16.71 3.19 -14.27
N LEU A 330 -16.13 2.64 -13.20
CA LEU A 330 -15.65 1.25 -13.17
C LEU A 330 -16.80 0.25 -13.38
N SER A 331 -17.93 0.47 -12.73
CA SER A 331 -19.12 -0.36 -12.96
C SER A 331 -19.69 -0.19 -14.37
N GLY A 332 -19.58 1.00 -14.96
CA GLY A 332 -19.96 1.28 -16.34
C GLY A 332 -19.06 0.62 -17.37
N VAL A 333 -17.75 0.62 -17.14
CA VAL A 333 -16.76 -0.05 -18.00
C VAL A 333 -16.91 -1.57 -17.94
N ALA A 334 -17.16 -2.15 -16.77
CA ALA A 334 -17.46 -3.58 -16.65
C ALA A 334 -18.70 -3.97 -17.45
N ASN A 335 -19.74 -3.14 -17.45
CA ASN A 335 -20.95 -3.37 -18.23
C ASN A 335 -20.78 -3.14 -19.76
N GLN A 336 -19.88 -2.24 -20.19
CA GLN A 336 -19.60 -2.02 -21.61
C GLN A 336 -18.74 -3.15 -22.21
N LEU A 337 -17.89 -3.80 -21.44
CA LEU A 337 -17.12 -4.97 -21.90
C LEU A 337 -17.98 -6.20 -22.15
N HIS A 338 -19.20 -6.26 -21.61
CA HIS A 338 -20.18 -7.32 -21.91
C HIS A 338 -20.99 -7.10 -23.20
N VAL A 339 -20.89 -5.94 -23.82
CA VAL A 339 -21.68 -5.59 -25.03
C VAL A 339 -20.87 -5.70 -26.35
N THR A 340 -19.56 -5.91 -26.26
CA THR A 340 -18.69 -6.08 -27.44
C THR A 340 -18.11 -7.49 -27.48
N ASN A 341 -18.95 -8.45 -27.78
CA ASN A 341 -18.59 -9.74 -28.40
C ASN A 341 -19.32 -9.90 -29.70
#